data_53666ecbb0cb4905f8ea8ec1e0cac7a7
#
_entry.id   53666ecbb0cb4905f8ea8ec1e0cac7a7
#
_cell.length_a   1.000
_cell.length_b   1.000
_cell.length_c   1.000
_cell.angle_alpha   90.00
_cell.angle_beta   90.00
_cell.angle_gamma   90.00
#
_symmetry.space_group_name_H-M   'P 1'
#
loop_
_entity.id
_entity.type
_entity.pdbx_description
1 polymer ?
#
loop_
_entity_poly.entity_id
_entity_poly.type
_entity_poly.pdbx_seq_one_letter_code
_entity_poly.pdbx_strand_id
1 'polypeptide(L)'
;TLDIGSMTLGNRFAIHPMEGWDGTTEGKPSKSTLRRWRAFGRSTTKMIWGGEAFAVCPEGRANSNQLHRAPDRDVAASLSALLEEIHTGHREMGEPLDDLCIGLQLTHSGRFACPLDKPTPLLAARNSVLEAHQGLPADLPLLTDTELEGIGEAFVATAKLAHEAGFHFVDVKACHGYLLHELLGARTRS
;
A
#
# COMPACT_ATOMS: atom_id res chain seq x y z
N THR A 1 16.61 -0.15 -21.94
CA THR A 1 15.36 -0.93 -21.84
C THR A 1 15.54 -2.15 -20.94
N LEU A 2 14.45 -2.70 -20.44
CA LEU A 2 14.39 -3.92 -19.65
C LEU A 2 13.13 -4.69 -20.03
N ASP A 3 13.27 -5.94 -20.44
CA ASP A 3 12.11 -6.80 -20.75
C ASP A 3 11.62 -7.50 -19.49
N ILE A 4 10.30 -7.41 -19.24
CA ILE A 4 9.61 -8.07 -18.13
C ILE A 4 8.36 -8.76 -18.70
N GLY A 5 8.46 -10.08 -18.91
CA GLY A 5 7.38 -10.82 -19.57
C GLY A 5 7.11 -10.30 -20.99
N SER A 6 5.88 -9.81 -21.21
CA SER A 6 5.46 -9.25 -22.49
C SER A 6 5.69 -7.73 -22.62
N MET A 7 6.20 -7.08 -21.57
CA MET A 7 6.40 -5.63 -21.53
C MET A 7 7.88 -5.28 -21.62
N THR A 8 8.23 -4.27 -22.42
CA THR A 8 9.57 -3.67 -22.45
C THR A 8 9.54 -2.31 -21.77
N LEU A 9 10.28 -2.16 -20.67
CA LEU A 9 10.44 -0.88 -19.98
C LEU A 9 11.47 0.00 -20.69
N GLY A 10 11.21 1.29 -20.77
CA GLY A 10 12.08 2.26 -21.42
C GLY A 10 13.43 2.46 -20.72
N ASN A 11 13.51 2.22 -19.41
CA ASN A 11 14.75 2.24 -18.63
C ASN A 11 14.71 1.28 -17.43
N ARG A 12 15.80 1.22 -16.66
CA ARG A 12 15.97 0.30 -15.51
C ARG A 12 15.85 0.98 -14.15
N PHE A 13 15.33 2.18 -14.10
CA PHE A 13 15.07 2.88 -12.84
C PHE A 13 13.70 2.47 -12.29
N ALA A 14 13.64 2.28 -10.95
CA ALA A 14 12.41 1.95 -10.25
C ALA A 14 12.19 2.89 -9.06
N ILE A 15 10.95 3.34 -8.89
CA ILE A 15 10.49 4.02 -7.67
C ILE A 15 9.87 2.99 -6.77
N HIS A 16 10.45 2.85 -5.57
CA HIS A 16 9.95 1.94 -4.54
C HIS A 16 8.70 2.48 -3.83
N PRO A 17 7.87 1.59 -3.27
CA PRO A 17 6.71 2.00 -2.48
C PRO A 17 7.13 2.76 -1.23
N MET A 18 6.35 3.80 -0.90
CA MET A 18 6.54 4.60 0.31
C MET A 18 5.19 4.91 0.96
N GLU A 19 5.14 4.90 2.28
CA GLU A 19 4.01 5.46 3.00
C GLU A 19 4.14 6.98 2.99
N GLY A 20 3.31 7.67 2.21
CA GLY A 20 3.44 9.10 1.96
C GLY A 20 3.09 9.99 3.15
N TRP A 21 2.24 9.55 4.06
CA TRP A 21 1.72 10.30 5.22
C TRP A 21 1.11 11.66 4.83
N ASP A 22 0.72 11.81 3.59
CA ASP A 22 0.26 13.06 3.00
C ASP A 22 -1.14 12.96 2.38
N GLY A 23 -1.85 11.86 2.62
CA GLY A 23 -3.25 11.72 2.27
C GLY A 23 -4.18 12.49 3.22
N THR A 24 -5.47 12.38 2.97
CA THR A 24 -6.49 12.88 3.91
C THR A 24 -6.81 11.82 4.96
N THR A 25 -7.41 12.22 6.07
CA THR A 25 -7.88 11.29 7.12
C THR A 25 -8.94 10.31 6.61
N GLU A 26 -9.61 10.66 5.51
CA GLU A 26 -10.57 9.81 4.81
C GLU A 26 -9.92 8.83 3.83
N GLY A 27 -8.59 8.81 3.73
CA GLY A 27 -7.84 7.91 2.85
C GLY A 27 -7.77 8.32 1.39
N LYS A 28 -8.13 9.56 1.07
CA LYS A 28 -8.06 10.11 -0.28
C LYS A 28 -6.72 10.80 -0.54
N PRO A 29 -6.27 10.86 -1.81
CA PRO A 29 -5.13 11.68 -2.18
C PRO A 29 -5.37 13.16 -1.84
N SER A 30 -4.44 13.79 -1.13
CA SER A 30 -4.41 15.23 -0.94
C SER A 30 -3.71 15.91 -2.12
N LYS A 31 -3.69 17.25 -2.13
CA LYS A 31 -2.88 18.02 -3.11
C LYS A 31 -1.38 17.66 -3.01
N SER A 32 -0.88 17.36 -1.82
CA SER A 32 0.51 16.95 -1.61
C SER A 32 0.78 15.57 -2.19
N THR A 33 -0.13 14.63 -1.98
CA THR A 33 -0.06 13.29 -2.57
C THR A 33 -0.03 13.36 -4.09
N LEU A 34 -0.97 14.08 -4.71
CA LEU A 34 -1.03 14.24 -6.16
C LEU A 34 0.25 14.91 -6.71
N ARG A 35 0.75 15.95 -6.05
CA ARG A 35 2.03 16.58 -6.44
C ARG A 35 3.20 15.60 -6.37
N ARG A 36 3.27 14.75 -5.35
CA ARG A 36 4.32 13.71 -5.21
C ARG A 36 4.22 12.71 -6.34
N TRP A 37 3.03 12.23 -6.68
CA TRP A 37 2.80 11.31 -7.77
C TRP A 37 3.12 11.94 -9.14
N ARG A 38 2.81 13.23 -9.34
CA ARG A 38 3.26 13.99 -10.50
C ARG A 38 4.80 14.02 -10.60
N ALA A 39 5.49 14.20 -9.47
CA ALA A 39 6.94 14.18 -9.43
C ALA A 39 7.52 12.80 -9.80
N PHE A 40 6.85 11.70 -9.43
CA PHE A 40 7.22 10.37 -9.91
C PHE A 40 7.15 10.29 -11.45
N GLY A 41 6.08 10.81 -12.04
CA GLY A 41 5.96 10.88 -13.49
C GLY A 41 7.07 11.72 -14.14
N ARG A 42 7.37 12.89 -13.59
CA ARG A 42 8.45 13.78 -14.10
C ARG A 42 9.85 13.22 -13.94
N SER A 43 10.05 12.23 -13.07
CA SER A 43 11.35 11.56 -12.93
C SER A 43 11.76 10.75 -14.15
N THR A 44 10.84 10.51 -15.07
CA THR A 44 11.02 9.67 -16.27
C THR A 44 11.33 8.20 -15.98
N THR A 45 11.20 7.78 -14.72
CA THR A 45 11.37 6.40 -14.27
C THR A 45 10.27 5.51 -14.88
N LYS A 46 10.65 4.40 -15.50
CA LYS A 46 9.72 3.52 -16.23
C LYS A 46 9.15 2.36 -15.39
N MET A 47 9.60 2.19 -14.16
CA MET A 47 9.01 1.28 -13.19
C MET A 47 8.58 2.04 -11.94
N ILE A 48 7.29 2.17 -11.71
CA ILE A 48 6.76 2.66 -10.43
C ILE A 48 6.29 1.44 -9.66
N TRP A 49 7.12 0.92 -8.75
CA TRP A 49 6.87 -0.34 -8.04
C TRP A 49 5.84 -0.20 -6.91
N GLY A 50 4.98 0.71 -6.97
CA GLY A 50 3.92 0.83 -5.98
C GLY A 50 3.66 2.24 -5.49
N GLY A 51 4.53 3.17 -5.75
CA GLY A 51 4.41 4.61 -5.45
C GLY A 51 3.87 4.97 -4.05
N GLU A 52 2.95 4.16 -3.54
CA GLU A 52 2.27 4.25 -2.24
C GLU A 52 2.19 2.88 -1.59
N ALA A 53 2.20 2.83 -0.26
CA ALA A 53 1.76 1.68 0.53
C ALA A 53 0.30 1.91 0.93
N PHE A 54 -0.62 1.42 0.10
CA PHE A 54 -2.06 1.63 0.23
C PHE A 54 -2.66 0.63 1.22
N ALA A 55 -3.29 1.11 2.31
CA ALA A 55 -3.91 0.22 3.29
C ALA A 55 -5.22 -0.37 2.75
N VAL A 56 -5.38 -1.69 2.87
CA VAL A 56 -6.55 -2.42 2.33
C VAL A 56 -7.82 -2.20 3.14
N CYS A 57 -7.69 -1.68 4.38
CA CYS A 57 -8.81 -1.32 5.24
C CYS A 57 -8.40 -0.17 6.19
N PRO A 58 -9.37 0.58 6.76
CA PRO A 58 -9.09 1.73 7.61
C PRO A 58 -8.27 1.40 8.85
N GLU A 59 -8.56 0.29 9.52
CA GLU A 59 -7.90 -0.18 10.74
C GLU A 59 -6.46 -0.66 10.50
N GLY A 60 -6.15 -1.06 9.28
CA GLY A 60 -4.82 -1.53 8.86
C GLY A 60 -3.82 -0.42 8.55
N ARG A 61 -4.16 0.84 8.74
CA ARG A 61 -3.25 1.98 8.50
C ARG A 61 -2.12 2.07 9.51
N ALA A 62 -0.94 2.48 9.07
CA ALA A 62 0.21 2.80 9.92
C ALA A 62 0.18 4.24 10.47
N ASN A 63 -0.63 5.11 9.88
CA ASN A 63 -0.83 6.51 10.30
C ASN A 63 -2.20 7.03 9.83
N SER A 64 -2.67 8.14 10.41
CA SER A 64 -3.98 8.73 10.12
C SER A 64 -4.13 9.25 8.69
N ASN A 65 -3.02 9.59 8.03
CA ASN A 65 -3.00 10.18 6.68
C ASN A 65 -2.58 9.19 5.60
N GLN A 66 -2.52 7.90 5.91
CA GLN A 66 -2.24 6.88 4.91
C GLN A 66 -3.43 6.67 3.99
N LEU A 67 -3.18 6.60 2.69
CA LEU A 67 -4.20 6.22 1.70
C LEU A 67 -4.72 4.82 2.02
N HIS A 68 -6.03 4.65 1.93
CA HIS A 68 -6.65 3.36 2.25
C HIS A 68 -7.97 3.14 1.51
N ARG A 69 -8.34 1.88 1.42
CA ARG A 69 -9.67 1.48 0.97
C ARG A 69 -10.68 1.70 2.10
N ALA A 70 -11.72 2.47 1.81
CA ALA A 70 -12.92 2.58 2.62
C ALA A 70 -14.11 2.03 1.79
N PRO A 71 -14.87 1.03 2.27
CA PRO A 71 -15.92 0.38 1.49
C PRO A 71 -17.06 1.29 1.03
N ASP A 72 -17.29 2.39 1.74
CA ASP A 72 -18.33 3.40 1.50
C ASP A 72 -17.89 4.53 0.56
N ARG A 73 -16.69 4.43 -0.06
CA ARG A 73 -16.08 5.51 -0.83
C ARG A 73 -15.67 5.07 -2.22
N ASP A 74 -15.61 6.05 -3.12
CA ASP A 74 -15.08 5.86 -4.47
C ASP A 74 -13.56 5.78 -4.46
N VAL A 75 -13.06 4.57 -4.17
CA VAL A 75 -11.63 4.24 -4.16
C VAL A 75 -11.07 4.24 -5.59
N ALA A 76 -11.85 3.80 -6.57
CA ALA A 76 -11.42 3.73 -7.96
C ALA A 76 -11.07 5.12 -8.50
N ALA A 77 -11.87 6.14 -8.22
CA ALA A 77 -11.57 7.52 -8.60
C ALA A 77 -10.27 8.03 -7.96
N SER A 78 -10.02 7.69 -6.68
CA SER A 78 -8.77 8.04 -6.00
C SER A 78 -7.55 7.40 -6.65
N LEU A 79 -7.63 6.13 -7.00
CA LEU A 79 -6.56 5.38 -7.67
C LEU A 79 -6.32 5.90 -9.09
N SER A 80 -7.39 6.18 -9.84
CA SER A 80 -7.28 6.77 -11.19
C SER A 80 -6.63 8.16 -11.16
N ALA A 81 -6.93 8.97 -10.15
CA ALA A 81 -6.30 10.29 -9.99
C ALA A 81 -4.77 10.17 -9.75
N LEU A 82 -4.32 9.16 -9.01
CA LEU A 82 -2.89 8.91 -8.82
C LEU A 82 -2.20 8.53 -10.13
N LEU A 83 -2.80 7.63 -10.91
CA LEU A 83 -2.28 7.24 -12.23
C LEU A 83 -2.19 8.41 -13.19
N GLU A 84 -3.24 9.24 -13.25
CA GLU A 84 -3.26 10.41 -14.15
C GLU A 84 -2.15 11.41 -13.80
N GLU A 85 -1.79 11.54 -12.53
CA GLU A 85 -0.65 12.38 -12.13
C GLU A 85 0.68 11.85 -12.67
N ILE A 86 0.92 10.53 -12.62
CA ILE A 86 2.12 9.93 -13.23
C ILE A 86 2.12 10.15 -14.74
N HIS A 87 1.00 9.83 -15.41
CA HIS A 87 0.88 9.98 -16.86
C HIS A 87 1.09 11.42 -17.30
N THR A 88 0.52 12.38 -16.57
CA THR A 88 0.71 13.80 -16.88
C THR A 88 2.17 14.21 -16.64
N GLY A 89 2.81 13.74 -15.59
CA GLY A 89 4.23 14.00 -15.33
C GLY A 89 5.11 13.49 -16.48
N HIS A 90 4.85 12.28 -17.01
CA HIS A 90 5.58 11.73 -18.17
C HIS A 90 5.34 12.58 -19.43
N ARG A 91 4.08 12.94 -19.73
CA ARG A 91 3.76 13.80 -20.89
C ARG A 91 4.45 15.16 -20.83
N GLU A 92 4.54 15.77 -19.64
CA GLU A 92 5.25 17.03 -19.42
C GLU A 92 6.74 16.94 -19.75
N MET A 93 7.33 15.75 -19.59
CA MET A 93 8.73 15.48 -19.92
C MET A 93 8.94 14.98 -21.37
N GLY A 94 7.86 14.82 -22.14
CA GLY A 94 7.91 14.29 -23.50
C GLY A 94 8.14 12.77 -23.56
N GLU A 95 7.90 12.05 -22.47
CA GLU A 95 8.13 10.61 -22.35
C GLU A 95 6.90 9.79 -22.79
N PRO A 96 7.11 8.66 -23.49
CA PRO A 96 6.03 7.75 -23.85
C PRO A 96 5.45 7.04 -22.62
N LEU A 97 4.22 6.52 -22.74
CA LEU A 97 3.52 5.79 -21.69
C LEU A 97 3.45 4.28 -21.93
N ASP A 98 3.69 3.83 -23.16
CA ASP A 98 3.59 2.42 -23.55
C ASP A 98 4.75 1.54 -23.03
N ASP A 99 5.82 2.16 -22.56
CA ASP A 99 6.98 1.53 -21.93
C ASP A 99 7.07 1.77 -20.41
N LEU A 100 5.97 2.22 -19.79
CA LEU A 100 5.84 2.54 -18.38
C LEU A 100 5.02 1.47 -17.65
N CYS A 101 5.56 0.91 -16.55
CA CYS A 101 4.90 -0.04 -15.69
C CYS A 101 4.62 0.56 -14.32
N ILE A 102 3.36 0.55 -13.90
CA ILE A 102 2.93 1.13 -12.63
C ILE A 102 2.23 0.06 -11.79
N GLY A 103 2.73 -0.18 -10.59
CA GLY A 103 2.11 -1.03 -9.58
C GLY A 103 1.57 -0.25 -8.39
N LEU A 104 0.81 -0.92 -7.55
CA LEU A 104 0.35 -0.42 -6.26
C LEU A 104 0.73 -1.40 -5.16
N GLN A 105 1.43 -0.94 -4.11
CA GLN A 105 1.67 -1.79 -2.94
C GLN A 105 0.46 -1.79 -2.02
N LEU A 106 -0.02 -2.98 -1.68
CA LEU A 106 -1.10 -3.20 -0.73
C LEU A 106 -0.54 -3.59 0.64
N THR A 107 -1.10 -3.03 1.70
CA THR A 107 -0.58 -3.23 3.05
C THR A 107 -1.67 -3.33 4.11
N HIS A 108 -1.32 -3.99 5.22
CA HIS A 108 -2.02 -3.94 6.50
C HIS A 108 -0.97 -3.91 7.61
N SER A 109 -0.96 -2.85 8.42
CA SER A 109 0.13 -2.59 9.36
C SER A 109 0.17 -3.54 10.57
N GLY A 110 -0.91 -4.29 10.83
CA GLY A 110 -0.93 -5.29 11.90
C GLY A 110 -0.59 -4.70 13.26
N ARG A 111 0.44 -5.24 13.91
CA ARG A 111 0.89 -4.75 15.23
C ARG A 111 1.34 -3.28 15.25
N PHE A 112 1.61 -2.68 14.11
CA PHE A 112 1.96 -1.27 13.98
C PHE A 112 0.80 -0.40 13.51
N ALA A 113 -0.43 -0.91 13.58
CA ALA A 113 -1.61 -0.13 13.20
C ALA A 113 -1.76 1.11 14.10
N CYS A 114 -1.96 2.26 13.44
CA CYS A 114 -2.08 3.58 14.09
C CYS A 114 -3.06 4.49 13.30
N PRO A 115 -4.31 4.05 13.09
CA PRO A 115 -5.23 4.71 12.16
C PRO A 115 -5.72 6.10 12.60
N LEU A 116 -5.61 6.43 13.89
CA LEU A 116 -6.11 7.68 14.48
C LEU A 116 -5.04 8.39 15.31
N ASP A 117 -3.78 8.33 14.90
CA ASP A 117 -2.59 8.84 15.63
C ASP A 117 -2.46 8.23 17.04
N LYS A 118 -3.15 7.13 17.27
CA LYS A 118 -3.08 6.32 18.47
C LYS A 118 -2.78 4.88 18.08
N PRO A 119 -1.71 4.27 18.64
CA PRO A 119 -1.43 2.85 18.41
C PRO A 119 -2.63 1.98 18.72
N THR A 120 -3.05 1.19 17.76
CA THR A 120 -4.17 0.24 17.86
C THR A 120 -3.70 -1.09 17.27
N PRO A 121 -2.76 -1.78 17.96
CA PRO A 121 -2.10 -2.96 17.41
C PRO A 121 -3.08 -4.11 17.18
N LEU A 122 -2.99 -4.71 16.00
CA LEU A 122 -3.74 -5.88 15.56
C LEU A 122 -2.73 -7.03 15.37
N LEU A 123 -2.66 -7.93 16.34
CA LEU A 123 -1.64 -8.97 16.41
C LEU A 123 -2.09 -10.23 15.68
N ALA A 124 -1.27 -10.75 14.77
CA ALA A 124 -1.52 -12.05 14.14
C ALA A 124 -0.93 -13.22 14.97
N ALA A 125 0.16 -12.97 15.70
CA ALA A 125 0.82 -13.98 16.53
C ALA A 125 1.48 -13.35 17.76
N ARG A 126 1.73 -14.16 18.77
CA ARG A 126 2.49 -13.75 19.96
C ARG A 126 3.98 -13.60 19.63
N ASN A 127 4.55 -12.52 20.13
CA ASN A 127 5.99 -12.31 20.15
C ASN A 127 6.34 -11.52 21.41
N SER A 128 6.69 -12.22 22.48
CA SER A 128 6.93 -11.61 23.79
C SER A 128 8.01 -10.53 23.79
N VAL A 129 9.01 -10.64 22.91
CA VAL A 129 10.08 -9.65 22.79
C VAL A 129 9.55 -8.34 22.17
N LEU A 130 8.80 -8.46 21.08
CA LEU A 130 8.20 -7.28 20.41
C LEU A 130 7.10 -6.66 21.29
N GLU A 131 6.27 -7.48 21.93
CA GLU A 131 5.21 -7.02 22.83
C GLU A 131 5.79 -6.24 24.01
N ALA A 132 6.86 -6.76 24.65
CA ALA A 132 7.56 -6.06 25.73
C ALA A 132 8.19 -4.74 25.23
N HIS A 133 8.81 -4.75 24.07
CA HIS A 133 9.40 -3.54 23.46
C HIS A 133 8.36 -2.46 23.15
N GLN A 134 7.17 -2.87 22.71
CA GLN A 134 6.05 -1.98 22.41
C GLN A 134 5.21 -1.61 23.63
N GLY A 135 5.48 -2.19 24.82
CA GLY A 135 4.69 -1.99 26.05
C GLY A 135 3.27 -2.52 25.95
N LEU A 136 3.05 -3.58 25.15
CA LEU A 136 1.72 -4.16 24.94
C LEU A 136 1.36 -5.12 26.09
N PRO A 137 0.07 -5.17 26.49
CA PRO A 137 -0.42 -6.16 27.45
C PRO A 137 -0.22 -7.59 26.93
N ALA A 138 0.21 -8.50 27.82
CA ALA A 138 0.41 -9.91 27.47
C ALA A 138 -0.88 -10.64 27.07
N ASP A 139 -2.03 -10.11 27.48
CA ASP A 139 -3.38 -10.63 27.21
C ASP A 139 -4.09 -9.94 26.05
N LEU A 140 -3.40 -9.03 25.33
CA LEU A 140 -3.98 -8.39 24.15
C LEU A 140 -4.45 -9.47 23.16
N PRO A 141 -5.73 -9.46 22.70
CA PRO A 141 -6.24 -10.51 21.83
C PRO A 141 -5.49 -10.60 20.50
N LEU A 142 -5.37 -11.81 19.98
CA LEU A 142 -4.91 -12.05 18.62
C LEU A 142 -6.09 -11.93 17.65
N LEU A 143 -5.80 -11.52 16.43
CA LEU A 143 -6.76 -11.63 15.32
C LEU A 143 -7.20 -13.09 15.17
N THR A 144 -8.48 -13.30 15.08
CA THR A 144 -9.09 -14.61 14.77
C THR A 144 -8.85 -14.99 13.30
N ASP A 145 -9.04 -16.26 12.97
CA ASP A 145 -8.93 -16.70 11.56
C ASP A 145 -9.99 -16.02 10.69
N THR A 146 -11.21 -15.85 11.20
CA THR A 146 -12.27 -15.12 10.48
C THR A 146 -11.91 -13.66 10.20
N GLU A 147 -11.27 -12.96 11.14
CA GLU A 147 -10.77 -11.60 10.91
C GLU A 147 -9.63 -11.57 9.89
N LEU A 148 -8.72 -12.55 9.92
CA LEU A 148 -7.65 -12.67 8.93
C LEU A 148 -8.20 -13.00 7.53
N GLU A 149 -9.22 -13.86 7.42
CA GLU A 149 -9.92 -14.13 6.16
C GLU A 149 -10.55 -12.86 5.60
N GLY A 150 -11.25 -12.08 6.44
CA GLY A 150 -11.82 -10.78 6.04
C GLY A 150 -10.77 -9.78 5.56
N ILE A 151 -9.59 -9.75 6.20
CA ILE A 151 -8.45 -8.93 5.73
C ILE A 151 -7.94 -9.47 4.37
N GLY A 152 -7.86 -10.78 4.19
CA GLY A 152 -7.51 -11.41 2.90
C GLY A 152 -8.47 -11.01 1.79
N GLU A 153 -9.78 -11.02 2.06
CA GLU A 153 -10.79 -10.53 1.12
C GLU A 153 -10.62 -9.03 0.79
N ALA A 154 -10.22 -8.22 1.77
CA ALA A 154 -9.93 -6.80 1.55
C ALA A 154 -8.71 -6.60 0.62
N PHE A 155 -7.65 -7.42 0.74
CA PHE A 155 -6.54 -7.43 -0.23
C PHE A 155 -7.02 -7.74 -1.64
N VAL A 156 -7.82 -8.79 -1.81
CA VAL A 156 -8.37 -9.18 -3.12
C VAL A 156 -9.26 -8.08 -3.71
N ALA A 157 -10.15 -7.51 -2.90
CA ALA A 157 -11.03 -6.43 -3.34
C ALA A 157 -10.24 -5.18 -3.76
N THR A 158 -9.20 -4.82 -3.01
CA THR A 158 -8.33 -3.67 -3.34
C THR A 158 -7.51 -3.93 -4.60
N ALA A 159 -7.01 -5.16 -4.80
CA ALA A 159 -6.31 -5.54 -6.01
C ALA A 159 -7.19 -5.43 -7.26
N LYS A 160 -8.46 -5.83 -7.17
CA LYS A 160 -9.44 -5.66 -8.26
C LYS A 160 -9.66 -4.19 -8.60
N LEU A 161 -9.84 -3.33 -7.60
CA LEU A 161 -9.98 -1.88 -7.80
C LEU A 161 -8.73 -1.26 -8.42
N ALA A 162 -7.53 -1.69 -8.02
CA ALA A 162 -6.29 -1.25 -8.64
C ALA A 162 -6.21 -1.66 -10.11
N HIS A 163 -6.58 -2.90 -10.44
CA HIS A 163 -6.63 -3.38 -11.82
C HIS A 163 -7.65 -2.58 -12.66
N GLU A 164 -8.86 -2.38 -12.15
CA GLU A 164 -9.91 -1.59 -12.81
C GLU A 164 -9.48 -0.13 -13.04
N ALA A 165 -8.71 0.44 -12.11
CA ALA A 165 -8.14 1.79 -12.26
C ALA A 165 -7.02 1.87 -13.31
N GLY A 166 -6.40 0.74 -13.70
CA GLY A 166 -5.36 0.66 -14.72
C GLY A 166 -3.94 0.41 -14.20
N PHE A 167 -3.77 0.01 -12.94
CA PHE A 167 -2.46 -0.46 -12.45
C PHE A 167 -2.10 -1.80 -13.10
N HIS A 168 -0.83 -1.97 -13.48
CA HIS A 168 -0.35 -3.16 -14.16
C HIS A 168 -0.18 -4.36 -13.23
N PHE A 169 0.13 -4.10 -11.96
CA PHE A 169 0.29 -5.14 -10.94
C PHE A 169 0.02 -4.58 -9.54
N VAL A 170 -0.13 -5.47 -8.56
CA VAL A 170 -0.09 -5.14 -7.14
C VAL A 170 1.09 -5.84 -6.47
N ASP A 171 1.71 -5.17 -5.51
CA ASP A 171 2.72 -5.72 -4.62
C ASP A 171 2.12 -5.93 -3.23
N VAL A 172 2.16 -7.15 -2.73
CA VAL A 172 1.57 -7.51 -1.43
C VAL A 172 2.66 -7.41 -0.37
N LYS A 173 2.62 -6.36 0.45
CA LYS A 173 3.65 -6.06 1.45
C LYS A 173 3.74 -7.11 2.55
N ALA A 174 4.84 -7.87 2.56
CA ALA A 174 5.15 -8.86 3.57
C ALA A 174 6.50 -8.57 4.27
N CYS A 175 6.72 -7.30 4.68
CA CYS A 175 7.94 -6.83 5.30
C CYS A 175 7.65 -5.86 6.47
N HIS A 176 8.68 -5.28 7.11
CA HIS A 176 8.63 -4.29 8.20
C HIS A 176 7.91 -4.74 9.48
N GLY A 177 7.73 -6.05 9.72
CA GLY A 177 6.96 -6.54 10.85
C GLY A 177 5.45 -6.30 10.74
N TYR A 178 4.95 -5.90 9.56
CA TYR A 178 3.53 -5.72 9.30
C TYR A 178 2.78 -7.06 9.27
N LEU A 179 1.46 -7.06 9.13
CA LEU A 179 0.61 -8.23 9.33
C LEU A 179 1.11 -9.48 8.60
N LEU A 180 1.37 -9.38 7.30
CA LEU A 180 1.81 -10.54 6.51
C LEU A 180 3.23 -11.00 6.87
N HIS A 181 4.14 -10.07 7.21
CA HIS A 181 5.46 -10.44 7.71
C HIS A 181 5.37 -11.16 9.06
N GLU A 182 4.49 -10.71 9.95
CA GLU A 182 4.22 -11.40 11.22
C GLU A 182 3.69 -12.82 10.99
N LEU A 183 2.73 -12.98 10.05
CA LEU A 183 2.17 -14.29 9.69
C LEU A 183 3.22 -15.26 9.13
N LEU A 184 4.20 -14.79 8.35
CA LEU A 184 5.31 -15.64 7.88
C LEU A 184 6.14 -16.24 9.03
N GLY A 185 6.20 -15.56 10.17
CA GLY A 185 6.89 -16.00 11.38
C GLY A 185 5.99 -16.64 12.44
N ALA A 186 4.71 -16.77 12.20
CA ALA A 186 3.68 -17.13 13.19
C ALA A 186 3.63 -18.64 13.54
N ARG A 187 4.77 -19.22 13.90
CA ARG A 187 4.88 -20.66 14.23
C ARG A 187 4.10 -21.08 15.48
N THR A 188 3.75 -20.14 16.34
CA THR A 188 3.03 -20.35 17.60
C THR A 188 1.54 -20.06 17.50
N ARG A 189 1.06 -19.70 16.32
CA ARG A 189 -0.36 -19.54 16.06
C ARG A 189 -0.99 -20.94 15.92
N SER A 190 -1.94 -21.24 16.77
CA SER A 190 -2.74 -22.50 16.75
C SER A 190 -4.01 -22.28 15.97
#